data_0f981e2ffc7bc958f7f68fab410ee19a
#
_entry.id   0f981e2ffc7bc958f7f68fab410ee19a
#
_cell.length_a   1.000
_cell.length_b   1.000
_cell.length_c   1.000
_cell.angle_alpha   90.00
_cell.angle_beta   90.00
_cell.angle_gamma   90.00
#
_symmetry.space_group_name_H-M   'P 1'
#
loop_
_entity.id
_entity.type
_entity.pdbx_description
1 polymer ?
#
loop_
_entity_poly.entity_id
_entity_poly.type
_entity_poly.pdbx_seq_one_letter_code
_entity_poly.pdbx_strand_id
1 'polypeptide(L)'
;MITTRIIEIDPRELKLLKMNARFMRHEEFQRLVANVKKDGQLTSAPFAALDPADGKYEVLSGNHRVQAAVSAGLEKIPCIITDDEMSEEQRI
;
A
#
# COMPACT_ATOMS: atom_id res chain seq x y z
N MET A 1 -1.19 17.69 -14.27
CA MET A 1 -1.28 16.31 -14.80
C MET A 1 -0.76 15.34 -13.75
N ILE A 2 -1.56 14.36 -13.40
CA ILE A 2 -1.15 13.36 -12.40
C ILE A 2 -0.19 12.38 -13.05
N THR A 3 1.00 12.27 -12.49
CA THR A 3 1.98 11.30 -12.96
C THR A 3 1.98 10.12 -11.99
N THR A 4 1.77 8.94 -12.53
CA THR A 4 1.82 7.73 -11.73
C THR A 4 2.93 6.83 -12.24
N ARG A 5 3.54 6.10 -11.34
CA ARG A 5 4.56 5.12 -11.69
C ARG A 5 4.45 3.94 -10.73
N ILE A 6 4.93 2.79 -11.17
CA ILE A 6 4.93 1.60 -10.33
C ILE A 6 6.37 1.37 -9.89
N ILE A 7 6.56 1.25 -8.59
CA ILE A 7 7.87 0.89 -8.03
C ILE A 7 7.73 -0.37 -7.21
N GLU A 8 8.83 -1.06 -7.00
CA GLU A 8 8.88 -2.15 -6.06
C GLU A 8 9.43 -1.64 -4.74
N ILE A 9 8.72 -1.90 -3.66
CA ILE A 9 9.07 -1.38 -2.35
C ILE A 9 8.81 -2.44 -1.30
N ASP A 10 9.61 -2.43 -0.24
CA ASP A 10 9.38 -3.27 0.93
C ASP A 10 8.08 -2.80 1.59
N PRO A 11 7.09 -3.69 1.74
CA PRO A 11 5.81 -3.28 2.31
C PRO A 11 5.92 -2.75 3.74
N ARG A 12 6.98 -3.13 4.45
CA ARG A 12 7.19 -2.63 5.81
C ARG A 12 7.62 -1.17 5.86
N GLU A 13 8.07 -0.63 4.75
CA GLU A 13 8.46 0.78 4.65
C GLU A 13 7.29 1.69 4.34
N LEU A 14 6.13 1.12 4.02
CA LEU A 14 4.94 1.91 3.72
C LEU A 14 4.22 2.30 5.02
N LYS A 15 3.78 3.55 5.08
CA LYS A 15 2.96 4.01 6.19
C LYS A 15 1.50 3.72 5.88
N LEU A 16 0.77 3.19 6.84
CA LEU A 16 -0.64 2.87 6.68
C LEU A 16 -1.49 4.01 7.18
N LEU A 17 -2.56 4.32 6.45
CA LEU A 17 -3.54 5.30 6.88
C LEU A 17 -4.43 4.69 7.95
N LYS A 18 -4.27 5.14 9.18
CA LYS A 18 -5.06 4.60 10.28
C LYS A 18 -6.53 4.95 10.18
N MET A 19 -6.84 6.10 9.60
CA MET A 19 -8.21 6.61 9.57
C MET A 19 -9.09 5.92 8.54
N ASN A 20 -8.51 5.27 7.56
CA ASN A 20 -9.25 4.61 6.49
C ASN A 20 -9.16 3.10 6.57
N ALA A 21 -8.74 2.56 7.70
CA ALA A 21 -8.64 1.13 7.87
C ALA A 21 -10.04 0.53 7.90
N ARG A 22 -10.44 -0.10 6.81
CA ARG A 22 -11.66 -0.87 6.81
C ARG A 22 -11.49 -2.06 7.73
N PHE A 23 -12.54 -2.34 8.48
CA PHE A 23 -12.57 -3.56 9.26
C PHE A 23 -12.61 -4.74 8.28
N MET A 24 -11.69 -5.66 8.46
CA MET A 24 -11.69 -6.91 7.72
C MET A 24 -11.73 -8.04 8.73
N ARG A 25 -12.63 -8.99 8.51
CA ARG A 25 -12.74 -10.14 9.41
C ARG A 25 -11.44 -10.92 9.39
N HIS A 26 -11.09 -11.47 10.54
CA HIS A 26 -9.87 -12.25 10.68
C HIS A 26 -9.76 -13.38 9.64
N GLU A 27 -10.85 -14.08 9.41
CA GLU A 27 -10.87 -15.16 8.43
C GLU A 27 -10.63 -14.66 7.00
N GLU A 28 -11.20 -13.51 6.66
CA GLU A 28 -11.00 -12.92 5.36
C GLU A 28 -9.55 -12.48 5.18
N PHE A 29 -8.98 -11.90 6.24
CA PHE A 29 -7.61 -11.47 6.21
C PHE A 29 -6.66 -12.66 6.07
N GLN A 30 -6.91 -13.74 6.81
CA GLN A 30 -6.10 -14.95 6.70
C GLN A 30 -6.16 -15.55 5.30
N ARG A 31 -7.34 -15.50 4.68
CA ARG A 31 -7.50 -15.97 3.30
C ARG A 31 -6.70 -15.11 2.34
N LEU A 32 -6.74 -13.81 2.54
CA LEU A 32 -5.94 -12.88 1.73
C LEU A 32 -4.45 -13.18 1.88
N VAL A 33 -3.97 -13.37 3.10
CA VAL A 33 -2.58 -13.71 3.36
C VAL A 33 -2.21 -15.03 2.66
N ALA A 34 -3.06 -16.03 2.76
CA ALA A 34 -2.82 -17.33 2.13
C ALA A 34 -2.73 -17.19 0.60
N ASN A 35 -3.59 -16.38 0.01
CA ASN A 35 -3.56 -16.14 -1.43
C ASN A 35 -2.28 -15.41 -1.84
N VAL A 36 -1.86 -14.44 -1.07
CA VAL A 36 -0.63 -13.70 -1.34
C VAL A 36 0.58 -14.64 -1.26
N LYS A 37 0.61 -15.50 -0.25
CA LYS A 37 1.68 -16.50 -0.12
C LYS A 37 1.72 -17.46 -1.30
N LYS A 38 0.56 -17.92 -1.71
CA LYS A 38 0.44 -18.87 -2.82
C LYS A 38 0.95 -18.25 -4.12
N ASP A 39 0.58 -17.01 -4.38
CA ASP A 39 0.96 -16.32 -5.60
C ASP A 39 2.39 -15.79 -5.54
N GLY A 40 2.93 -15.60 -4.35
CA GLY A 40 4.25 -15.03 -4.16
C GLY A 40 4.34 -13.55 -4.51
N GLN A 41 3.21 -12.92 -4.76
CA GLN A 41 3.13 -11.51 -5.12
C GLN A 41 1.71 -11.01 -4.94
N LEU A 42 1.54 -9.71 -4.94
CA LEU A 42 0.21 -9.12 -4.92
C LEU A 42 -0.41 -9.12 -6.30
N THR A 43 -1.69 -9.45 -6.38
CA THR A 43 -2.44 -9.41 -7.64
C THR A 43 -2.87 -8.01 -8.01
N SER A 44 -2.95 -7.11 -7.04
CA SER A 44 -3.25 -5.69 -7.26
C SER A 44 -2.27 -4.86 -6.46
N ALA A 45 -1.71 -3.85 -7.10
CA ALA A 45 -0.78 -2.95 -6.43
C ALA A 45 -1.54 -1.92 -5.58
N PRO A 46 -1.10 -1.65 -4.36
CA PRO A 46 -1.67 -0.56 -3.57
C PRO A 46 -1.25 0.79 -4.16
N PHE A 47 -2.02 1.81 -3.82
CA PHE A 47 -1.69 3.20 -4.15
C PHE A 47 -1.04 3.88 -2.96
N ALA A 48 0.01 4.63 -3.21
CA ALA A 48 0.69 5.39 -2.18
C ALA A 48 1.17 6.73 -2.73
N ALA A 49 1.37 7.67 -1.84
CA ALA A 49 1.90 8.99 -2.19
C ALA A 49 3.06 9.33 -1.28
N LEU A 50 4.03 10.06 -1.82
CA LEU A 50 5.18 10.49 -1.04
C LEU A 50 4.73 11.53 -0.02
N ASP A 51 5.09 11.32 1.23
CA ASP A 51 4.90 12.30 2.29
C ASP A 51 6.20 13.11 2.38
N PRO A 52 6.18 14.39 1.99
CA PRO A 52 7.40 15.20 2.02
C PRO A 52 7.93 15.48 3.42
N ALA A 53 7.09 15.29 4.44
CA ALA A 53 7.52 15.55 5.81
C ALA A 53 8.60 14.59 6.28
N ASP A 54 8.54 13.33 5.87
CA ASP A 54 9.51 12.31 6.29
C ASP A 54 10.13 11.53 5.14
N GLY A 55 9.73 11.82 3.91
CA GLY A 55 10.25 11.15 2.72
C GLY A 55 9.77 9.73 2.56
N LYS A 56 8.76 9.33 3.32
CA LYS A 56 8.18 7.98 3.22
C LYS A 56 6.90 8.01 2.41
N TYR A 57 6.52 6.85 1.91
CA TYR A 57 5.27 6.73 1.16
C TYR A 57 4.14 6.31 2.09
N GLU A 58 3.00 6.97 1.95
CA GLU A 58 1.81 6.69 2.73
C GLU A 58 0.79 6.00 1.83
N VAL A 59 0.25 4.88 2.29
CA VAL A 59 -0.71 4.10 1.52
C VAL A 59 -2.05 4.81 1.51
N LEU A 60 -2.55 5.10 0.33
CA LEU A 60 -3.83 5.76 0.14
C LEU A 60 -4.96 4.74 -0.06
N SER A 61 -4.63 3.61 -0.65
CA SER A 61 -5.59 2.55 -0.92
C SER A 61 -4.86 1.22 -0.93
N GLY A 62 -5.48 0.19 -0.38
CA GLY A 62 -4.90 -1.14 -0.35
C GLY A 62 -4.20 -1.47 0.96
N ASN A 63 -4.60 -0.87 2.07
CA ASN A 63 -4.01 -1.15 3.38
C ASN A 63 -3.97 -2.63 3.72
N HIS A 64 -5.07 -3.33 3.49
CA HIS A 64 -5.13 -4.76 3.81
C HIS A 64 -4.17 -5.58 2.96
N ARG A 65 -3.98 -5.18 1.71
CA ARG A 65 -3.05 -5.87 0.82
C ARG A 65 -1.60 -5.69 1.29
N VAL A 66 -1.26 -4.49 1.74
CA VAL A 66 0.06 -4.22 2.29
C VAL A 66 0.28 -5.05 3.56
N GLN A 67 -0.69 -5.07 4.45
CA GLN A 67 -0.61 -5.87 5.67
C GLN A 67 -0.50 -7.36 5.36
N ALA A 68 -1.25 -7.84 4.38
CA ALA A 68 -1.19 -9.23 3.96
C ALA A 68 0.18 -9.58 3.37
N ALA A 69 0.78 -8.66 2.61
CA ALA A 69 2.11 -8.86 2.06
C ALA A 69 3.16 -8.98 3.15
N VAL A 70 3.07 -8.14 4.18
CA VAL A 70 3.97 -8.23 5.33
C VAL A 70 3.79 -9.57 6.05
N SER A 71 2.54 -9.96 6.30
CA SER A 71 2.25 -11.23 6.97
C SER A 71 2.68 -12.44 6.15
N ALA A 72 2.63 -12.32 4.82
CA ALA A 72 3.06 -13.38 3.92
C ALA A 72 4.58 -13.43 3.76
N GLY A 73 5.30 -12.45 4.27
CA GLY A 73 6.75 -12.43 4.21
C GLY A 73 7.32 -11.98 2.88
N LEU A 74 6.56 -11.23 2.09
CA LEU A 74 7.07 -10.70 0.84
C LEU A 74 8.13 -9.64 1.10
N GLU A 75 9.25 -9.74 0.38
CA GLU A 75 10.34 -8.78 0.53
C GLU A 75 10.02 -7.46 -0.14
N LYS A 76 9.39 -7.52 -1.31
CA LYS A 76 9.00 -6.34 -2.08
C LYS A 76 7.67 -6.57 -2.74
N ILE A 77 6.93 -5.49 -2.90
CA ILE A 77 5.64 -5.50 -3.59
C ILE A 77 5.59 -4.35 -4.59
N PRO A 78 4.84 -4.52 -5.69
CA PRO A 78 4.59 -3.40 -6.58
C PRO A 78 3.68 -2.39 -5.88
N CYS A 79 3.97 -1.12 -6.06
CA CYS A 79 3.17 -0.05 -5.48
C CYS A 79 3.04 1.06 -6.50
N ILE A 80 1.83 1.54 -6.70
CA ILE A 80 1.57 2.65 -7.62
C ILE A 80 1.77 3.94 -6.84
N ILE A 81 2.75 4.71 -7.26
CA ILE A 81 3.11 5.96 -6.60
C ILE A 81 2.56 7.11 -7.43
N THR A 82 1.85 8.01 -6.77
CA THR A 82 1.44 9.24 -7.41
C THR A 82 2.49 10.29 -7.10
N ASP A 83 3.13 10.80 -8.16
CA ASP A 83 4.11 11.87 -8.03
C ASP A 83 3.46 13.23 -8.13
N ASP A 84 2.15 13.23 -8.16
CA ASP A 84 1.43 14.48 -8.18
C ASP A 84 1.67 15.18 -6.85
N GLU A 85 2.42 16.26 -6.90
CA GLU A 85 2.50 17.14 -5.75
C GLU A 85 1.14 17.75 -5.58
N MET A 86 0.28 17.04 -4.87
CA MET A 86 -0.99 17.64 -4.54
C MET A 86 -0.70 18.89 -3.75
N SER A 87 -1.07 20.03 -4.32
CA SER A 87 -1.00 21.26 -3.58
C SER A 87 -1.82 21.08 -2.31
N GLU A 88 -1.53 21.85 -1.27
CA GLU A 88 -2.28 21.75 -0.04
C GLU A 88 -3.79 21.90 -0.28
N GLU A 89 -4.14 22.68 -1.29
CA GLU A 89 -5.54 22.86 -1.67
C GLU A 89 -6.20 21.58 -2.11
N GLN A 90 -5.47 20.70 -2.76
CA GLN A 90 -6.00 19.44 -3.24
C GLN A 90 -6.06 18.37 -2.14
N ARG A 91 -5.38 18.60 -1.05
CA ARG A 91 -5.38 17.67 0.08
C ARG A 91 -6.54 17.87 1.03
N ILE A 92 -7.24 18.95 0.87
CA ILE A 92 -8.35 19.29 1.74
C ILE A 92 -9.58 18.46 1.41
#